data_c1383df04562095a53218f7ea8f28eab
#
_entry.id   c1383df04562095a53218f7ea8f28eab
#
_cell.length_a   1.000
_cell.length_b   1.000
_cell.length_c   1.000
_cell.angle_alpha   90.00
_cell.angle_beta   90.00
_cell.angle_gamma   90.00
#
_symmetry.space_group_name_H-M   'P 1'
#
loop_
_entity.id
_entity.type
_entity.pdbx_description
1 polymer ?
#
loop_
_entity_poly.entity_id
_entity_poly.type
_entity_poly.pdbx_seq_one_letter_code
_entity_poly.pdbx_strand_id
1 'polypeptide(L)'
;NLSKCVSSSSSITGSFLSGRDGVRKDAKEKKPSDASLVVRAARANNLRNIDVSFPVGLLNVVCGISGSGKSTLVNEILAKTAAHRLHRAKQVPGAHSGIEGLDHFDQAVRVDQSPIGKSPRSNPATFVKLFDLLRKLFSQCSLSRVRGYTPGRFSFNLAGGRCERCKGDGMVKLDMQFLADVFVECESCKGKRYNRETLEVRFRGKNIAEVLEMSISEASELFQKHPSVLAKLQTLEAVGLGYLRLGQAANTLSGGEAQRLKLSLELSRKQSGRALYLLDEPTTGLHWLDVQRLMDL
;
A
#
# COMPACT_ATOMS: atom_id res chain seq x y z
N ASN A 1 31.39 -6.97 7.23
CA ASN A 1 32.38 -5.90 7.26
C ASN A 1 32.08 -4.93 6.09
N LEU A 2 31.92 -3.64 6.39
CA LEU A 2 31.52 -2.60 5.44
C LEU A 2 32.51 -2.54 4.24
N SER A 3 33.80 -2.60 4.50
CA SER A 3 34.84 -2.57 3.46
C SER A 3 34.70 -3.71 2.44
N LYS A 4 34.37 -4.92 2.88
CA LYS A 4 34.11 -6.05 1.99
C LYS A 4 32.82 -5.85 1.17
N CYS A 5 31.80 -5.22 1.74
CA CYS A 5 30.59 -4.91 1.01
C CYS A 5 30.84 -3.88 -0.09
N VAL A 6 31.58 -2.82 0.20
CA VAL A 6 31.92 -1.74 -0.75
C VAL A 6 32.81 -2.24 -1.88
N SER A 7 33.76 -3.16 -1.60
CA SER A 7 34.66 -3.72 -2.60
C SER A 7 34.04 -4.85 -3.45
N SER A 8 32.92 -5.42 -3.04
CA SER A 8 32.26 -6.50 -3.76
C SER A 8 31.56 -5.98 -5.03
N SER A 9 31.89 -6.58 -6.17
CA SER A 9 31.23 -6.29 -7.45
C SER A 9 29.78 -6.78 -7.54
N SER A 10 29.44 -7.81 -6.76
CA SER A 10 28.10 -8.42 -6.73
C SER A 10 27.17 -7.80 -5.69
N SER A 11 27.67 -6.91 -4.83
CA SER A 11 26.86 -6.27 -3.79
C SER A 11 26.15 -5.03 -4.31
N ILE A 12 24.83 -5.08 -4.41
CA ILE A 12 24.00 -3.93 -4.80
C ILE A 12 24.19 -2.77 -3.80
N THR A 13 24.14 -3.05 -2.49
CA THR A 13 24.41 -2.04 -1.45
C THR A 13 25.82 -1.48 -1.56
N GLY A 14 26.80 -2.34 -1.86
CA GLY A 14 28.20 -1.92 -2.05
C GLY A 14 28.38 -1.00 -3.27
N SER A 15 27.66 -1.20 -4.36
CA SER A 15 27.72 -0.34 -5.54
C SER A 15 27.20 1.08 -5.24
N PHE A 16 26.10 1.19 -4.50
CA PHE A 16 25.58 2.49 -4.06
C PHE A 16 26.51 3.19 -3.05
N LEU A 17 27.04 2.46 -2.06
CA LEU A 17 27.97 3.02 -1.06
C LEU A 17 29.32 3.45 -1.65
N SER A 18 29.74 2.80 -2.73
CA SER A 18 30.98 3.17 -3.44
C SER A 18 30.79 4.28 -4.48
N GLY A 19 29.55 4.73 -4.70
CA GLY A 19 29.23 5.70 -5.73
C GLY A 19 29.30 5.17 -7.17
N ARG A 20 29.45 3.84 -7.35
CA ARG A 20 29.39 3.21 -8.70
C ARG A 20 27.99 3.27 -9.28
N ASP A 21 26.98 3.13 -8.43
CA ASP A 21 25.58 3.35 -8.74
C ASP A 21 25.02 4.49 -7.88
N GLY A 22 23.99 5.15 -8.40
CA GLY A 22 23.27 6.22 -7.70
C GLY A 22 21.84 6.31 -8.20
N VAL A 23 20.99 7.02 -7.47
CA VAL A 23 19.65 7.32 -7.94
C VAL A 23 19.77 8.22 -9.16
N ARG A 24 19.32 7.74 -10.33
CA ARG A 24 19.44 8.47 -11.60
C ARG A 24 18.52 9.68 -11.63
N LYS A 25 19.03 10.79 -12.14
CA LYS A 25 18.28 12.04 -12.37
C LYS A 25 17.86 12.16 -13.84
N ASP A 26 17.15 11.18 -14.36
CA ASP A 26 16.69 11.25 -15.76
C ASP A 26 15.41 12.08 -15.95
N ALA A 27 14.94 12.74 -14.89
CA ALA A 27 13.76 13.60 -14.95
C ALA A 27 14.06 14.86 -15.78
N LYS A 28 13.35 15.04 -16.90
CA LYS A 28 13.31 16.32 -17.60
C LYS A 28 12.82 17.39 -16.62
N GLU A 29 13.59 18.45 -16.42
CA GLU A 29 13.19 19.57 -15.59
C GLU A 29 11.88 20.15 -16.14
N LYS A 30 10.79 19.98 -15.39
CA LYS A 30 9.52 20.63 -15.70
C LYS A 30 9.60 22.07 -15.20
N LYS A 31 9.28 23.02 -16.07
CA LYS A 31 9.15 24.42 -15.67
C LYS A 31 7.97 24.56 -14.71
N PRO A 32 8.11 25.37 -13.62
CA PRO A 32 6.98 25.69 -12.75
C PRO A 32 5.84 26.27 -13.59
N SER A 33 4.59 25.88 -13.27
CA SER A 33 3.41 26.59 -13.79
C SER A 33 3.22 27.86 -12.98
N ASP A 34 2.51 28.85 -13.54
CA ASP A 34 2.12 30.07 -12.80
C ASP A 34 1.13 29.78 -11.66
N ALA A 35 0.55 28.57 -11.65
CA ALA A 35 -0.38 28.15 -10.62
C ALA A 35 0.36 27.65 -9.37
N SER A 36 -0.10 28.10 -8.20
CA SER A 36 0.45 27.73 -6.90
C SER A 36 -0.65 27.38 -5.91
N LEU A 37 -0.37 26.44 -5.03
CA LEU A 37 -1.14 26.16 -3.83
C LEU A 37 -0.48 26.92 -2.67
N VAL A 38 -1.18 27.87 -2.05
CA VAL A 38 -0.61 28.74 -1.02
C VAL A 38 -1.33 28.56 0.30
N VAL A 39 -0.58 28.16 1.33
CA VAL A 39 -1.05 28.13 2.73
C VAL A 39 -0.76 29.50 3.35
N ARG A 40 -1.80 30.19 3.84
CA ARG A 40 -1.69 31.53 4.44
C ARG A 40 -1.72 31.49 5.96
N ALA A 41 -0.79 32.22 6.56
CA ALA A 41 -0.72 32.47 8.00
C ALA A 41 -0.83 31.18 8.83
N ALA A 42 -0.03 30.15 8.47
CA ALA A 42 0.04 28.90 9.21
C ALA A 42 0.58 29.15 10.62
N ARG A 43 -0.23 28.86 11.66
CA ARG A 43 0.08 29.16 13.07
C ARG A 43 -0.29 28.03 14.03
N ALA A 44 -0.56 26.83 13.52
CA ALA A 44 -0.79 25.66 14.36
C ALA A 44 0.51 25.17 15.00
N ASN A 45 0.43 24.72 16.24
CA ASN A 45 1.54 24.21 17.06
C ASN A 45 2.72 25.22 17.11
N ASN A 46 3.89 24.84 16.57
CA ASN A 46 5.10 25.66 16.58
C ASN A 46 5.27 26.56 15.35
N LEU A 47 4.32 26.58 14.42
CA LEU A 47 4.37 27.45 13.24
C LEU A 47 4.09 28.93 13.65
N ARG A 48 4.91 29.83 13.12
CA ARG A 48 4.92 31.24 13.52
C ARG A 48 4.30 32.14 12.46
N ASN A 49 3.05 31.86 12.09
CA ASN A 49 2.28 32.67 11.14
C ASN A 49 2.97 32.80 9.76
N ILE A 50 3.38 31.68 9.21
CA ILE A 50 4.13 31.61 7.94
C ILE A 50 3.20 31.42 6.75
N ASP A 51 3.56 32.03 5.62
CA ASP A 51 2.99 31.76 4.30
C ASP A 51 3.89 30.78 3.54
N VAL A 52 3.31 29.75 2.93
CA VAL A 52 4.07 28.75 2.17
C VAL A 52 3.39 28.50 0.84
N SER A 53 4.16 28.62 -0.26
CA SER A 53 3.69 28.37 -1.62
C SER A 53 4.27 27.06 -2.17
N PHE A 54 3.41 26.26 -2.81
CA PHE A 54 3.73 25.02 -3.48
C PHE A 54 3.36 25.14 -4.97
N PRO A 55 4.33 25.23 -5.91
CA PRO A 55 4.03 25.25 -7.32
C PRO A 55 3.26 24.00 -7.78
N VAL A 56 2.21 24.20 -8.59
CA VAL A 56 1.37 23.10 -9.09
C VAL A 56 2.07 22.36 -10.23
N GLY A 57 1.89 21.03 -10.29
CA GLY A 57 2.43 20.18 -11.35
C GLY A 57 3.90 19.76 -11.16
N LEU A 58 4.46 20.03 -9.98
CA LEU A 58 5.82 19.67 -9.60
C LEU A 58 5.84 18.78 -8.34
N LEU A 59 6.95 18.07 -8.14
CA LEU A 59 7.28 17.45 -6.87
C LEU A 59 7.82 18.51 -5.91
N ASN A 60 7.05 18.80 -4.87
CA ASN A 60 7.43 19.73 -3.81
C ASN A 60 7.95 18.94 -2.59
N VAL A 61 9.14 19.26 -2.11
CA VAL A 61 9.77 18.57 -0.97
C VAL A 61 9.82 19.51 0.23
N VAL A 62 9.21 19.10 1.35
CA VAL A 62 9.27 19.82 2.62
C VAL A 62 10.28 19.12 3.52
N CYS A 63 11.44 19.74 3.73
CA CYS A 63 12.52 19.19 4.54
C CYS A 63 12.86 20.10 5.73
N GLY A 64 13.55 19.55 6.71
CA GLY A 64 14.00 20.26 7.92
C GLY A 64 14.21 19.31 9.09
N ILE A 65 14.78 19.81 10.20
CA ILE A 65 15.05 19.05 11.40
C ILE A 65 13.76 18.52 12.06
N SER A 66 13.89 17.50 12.91
CA SER A 66 12.73 17.01 13.70
C SER A 66 12.17 18.14 14.56
N GLY A 67 10.84 18.22 14.68
CA GLY A 67 10.15 19.27 15.42
C GLY A 67 10.04 20.63 14.71
N SER A 68 10.55 20.81 13.48
CA SER A 68 10.48 22.09 12.75
C SER A 68 9.06 22.45 12.25
N GLY A 69 8.06 21.61 12.42
CA GLY A 69 6.67 21.88 11.99
C GLY A 69 6.27 21.31 10.64
N LYS A 70 7.11 20.46 9.98
CA LYS A 70 6.79 19.84 8.70
C LYS A 70 5.46 19.10 8.71
N SER A 71 5.28 18.18 9.65
CA SER A 71 4.03 17.40 9.78
C SER A 71 2.85 18.28 10.16
N THR A 72 3.06 19.36 10.92
CA THR A 72 2.01 20.35 11.21
C THR A 72 1.55 21.04 9.93
N LEU A 73 2.48 21.52 9.11
CA LEU A 73 2.17 22.19 7.84
C LEU A 73 1.48 21.24 6.85
N VAL A 74 2.07 20.06 6.62
CA VAL A 74 1.62 19.14 5.57
C VAL A 74 0.42 18.32 6.04
N ASN A 75 0.49 17.66 7.22
CA ASN A 75 -0.54 16.73 7.66
C ASN A 75 -1.69 17.42 8.39
N GLU A 76 -1.39 18.37 9.32
CA GLU A 76 -2.43 18.98 10.13
C GLU A 76 -3.14 20.14 9.42
N ILE A 77 -2.45 20.92 8.62
CA ILE A 77 -3.06 22.05 7.90
C ILE A 77 -3.43 21.63 6.48
N LEU A 78 -2.47 21.38 5.60
CA LEU A 78 -2.71 21.17 4.19
C LEU A 78 -3.59 19.94 3.90
N ALA A 79 -3.22 18.76 4.43
CA ALA A 79 -3.95 17.52 4.18
C ALA A 79 -5.39 17.57 4.72
N LYS A 80 -5.58 18.08 5.95
CA LYS A 80 -6.92 18.16 6.54
C LYS A 80 -7.79 19.21 5.83
N THR A 81 -7.24 20.36 5.42
CA THR A 81 -7.99 21.36 4.65
C THR A 81 -8.36 20.82 3.28
N ALA A 82 -7.44 20.16 2.58
CA ALA A 82 -7.73 19.53 1.29
C ALA A 82 -8.80 18.44 1.42
N ALA A 83 -8.71 17.58 2.43
CA ALA A 83 -9.72 16.55 2.71
C ALA A 83 -11.09 17.18 3.05
N HIS A 84 -11.10 18.25 3.83
CA HIS A 84 -12.34 18.96 4.17
C HIS A 84 -13.00 19.59 2.94
N ARG A 85 -12.24 20.32 2.11
CA ARG A 85 -12.78 21.00 0.92
C ARG A 85 -13.13 20.05 -0.24
N LEU A 86 -12.23 19.10 -0.56
CA LEU A 86 -12.39 18.25 -1.73
C LEU A 86 -13.22 16.98 -1.44
N HIS A 87 -13.19 16.48 -0.20
CA HIS A 87 -13.88 15.22 0.17
C HIS A 87 -14.94 15.39 1.25
N ARG A 88 -15.23 16.62 1.71
CA ARG A 88 -16.18 16.92 2.81
C ARG A 88 -15.88 16.15 4.10
N ALA A 89 -14.59 15.88 4.36
CA ALA A 89 -14.16 15.19 5.56
C ALA A 89 -14.44 16.06 6.82
N LYS A 90 -14.82 15.40 7.92
CA LYS A 90 -15.16 16.10 9.18
C LYS A 90 -13.93 16.52 10.01
N GLN A 91 -12.71 16.27 9.53
CA GLN A 91 -11.49 16.61 10.24
C GLN A 91 -11.28 18.12 10.30
N VAL A 92 -10.97 18.63 11.49
CA VAL A 92 -10.68 20.05 11.71
C VAL A 92 -9.21 20.31 11.38
N PRO A 93 -8.92 21.23 10.43
CA PRO A 93 -7.56 21.64 10.12
C PRO A 93 -6.89 22.39 11.27
N GLY A 94 -5.56 22.36 11.33
CA GLY A 94 -4.77 23.20 12.23
C GLY A 94 -4.96 24.70 11.92
N ALA A 95 -4.66 25.57 12.88
CA ALA A 95 -4.89 27.01 12.77
C ALA A 95 -4.09 27.64 11.60
N HIS A 96 -4.80 28.27 10.67
CA HIS A 96 -4.29 29.01 9.51
C HIS A 96 -5.36 29.99 9.03
N SER A 97 -5.03 30.94 8.15
CA SER A 97 -6.01 31.91 7.63
C SER A 97 -6.77 31.38 6.41
N GLY A 98 -6.16 30.54 5.59
CA GLY A 98 -6.79 29.94 4.42
C GLY A 98 -5.77 29.21 3.54
N ILE A 99 -6.29 28.49 2.54
CA ILE A 99 -5.49 27.87 1.48
C ILE A 99 -6.06 28.32 0.13
N GLU A 100 -5.23 28.98 -0.67
CA GLU A 100 -5.51 29.40 -2.02
C GLU A 100 -5.06 28.34 -3.03
N GLY A 101 -5.71 28.25 -4.19
CA GLY A 101 -5.30 27.35 -5.28
C GLY A 101 -5.72 25.88 -5.10
N LEU A 102 -6.53 25.52 -4.11
CA LEU A 102 -7.11 24.17 -3.98
C LEU A 102 -8.03 23.82 -5.16
N ASP A 103 -8.59 24.81 -5.87
CA ASP A 103 -9.46 24.63 -7.04
C ASP A 103 -8.69 24.07 -8.26
N HIS A 104 -7.35 24.04 -8.19
CA HIS A 104 -6.52 23.35 -9.17
C HIS A 104 -6.60 21.82 -9.05
N PHE A 105 -7.22 21.30 -7.99
CA PHE A 105 -7.27 19.85 -7.69
C PHE A 105 -8.71 19.38 -7.53
N ASP A 106 -8.98 18.19 -8.06
CA ASP A 106 -10.28 17.53 -7.95
C ASP A 106 -10.30 16.53 -6.79
N GLN A 107 -9.12 16.07 -6.37
CA GLN A 107 -8.98 15.13 -5.25
C GLN A 107 -7.64 15.31 -4.53
N ALA A 108 -7.61 14.92 -3.25
CA ALA A 108 -6.39 14.84 -2.44
C ALA A 108 -6.18 13.41 -1.97
N VAL A 109 -4.99 12.88 -2.21
CA VAL A 109 -4.59 11.52 -1.84
C VAL A 109 -3.49 11.59 -0.81
N ARG A 110 -3.76 11.06 0.38
CA ARG A 110 -2.74 10.97 1.44
C ARG A 110 -2.19 9.56 1.50
N VAL A 111 -0.87 9.44 1.42
CA VAL A 111 -0.13 8.18 1.51
C VAL A 111 0.79 8.26 2.72
N ASP A 112 0.34 7.68 3.82
CA ASP A 112 1.04 7.63 5.11
C ASP A 112 1.37 6.20 5.54
N GLN A 113 2.13 6.05 6.62
CA GLN A 113 2.57 4.79 7.18
C GLN A 113 1.52 4.10 8.07
N SER A 114 0.30 4.63 8.16
CA SER A 114 -0.75 4.01 8.96
C SER A 114 -1.12 2.63 8.42
N PRO A 115 -1.51 1.68 9.29
CA PRO A 115 -1.90 0.33 8.87
C PRO A 115 -3.03 0.35 7.83
N ILE A 116 -2.98 -0.56 6.86
CA ILE A 116 -4.02 -0.73 5.83
C ILE A 116 -5.27 -1.46 6.34
N GLY A 117 -5.24 -1.94 7.56
CA GLY A 117 -6.36 -2.60 8.24
C GLY A 117 -5.95 -3.13 9.61
N LYS A 118 -6.92 -3.31 10.48
CA LYS A 118 -6.73 -3.81 11.86
C LYS A 118 -7.02 -5.31 12.00
N SER A 119 -7.64 -5.92 11.01
CA SER A 119 -8.08 -7.31 11.03
C SER A 119 -7.07 -8.22 10.33
N PRO A 120 -6.86 -9.47 10.81
CA PRO A 120 -6.07 -10.50 10.11
C PRO A 120 -6.59 -10.83 8.69
N ARG A 121 -7.84 -10.46 8.38
CA ARG A 121 -8.46 -10.63 7.06
C ARG A 121 -8.01 -9.59 6.05
N SER A 122 -7.53 -8.45 6.51
CA SER A 122 -6.92 -7.45 5.63
C SER A 122 -5.55 -7.94 5.20
N ASN A 123 -5.30 -7.97 3.91
CA ASN A 123 -4.05 -8.41 3.32
C ASN A 123 -3.80 -7.68 1.98
N PRO A 124 -2.59 -7.77 1.39
CA PRO A 124 -2.26 -7.12 0.13
C PRO A 124 -3.29 -7.40 -0.98
N ALA A 125 -3.67 -8.68 -1.18
CA ALA A 125 -4.61 -9.05 -2.24
C ALA A 125 -6.00 -8.41 -2.07
N THR A 126 -6.51 -8.33 -0.84
CA THR A 126 -7.81 -7.69 -0.56
C THR A 126 -7.74 -6.19 -0.71
N PHE A 127 -6.65 -5.57 -0.24
CA PHE A 127 -6.46 -4.13 -0.25
C PHE A 127 -6.45 -3.55 -1.67
N VAL A 128 -5.66 -4.15 -2.59
CA VAL A 128 -5.62 -3.70 -4.00
C VAL A 128 -6.77 -4.25 -4.85
N LYS A 129 -7.77 -4.91 -4.25
CA LYS A 129 -8.91 -5.54 -4.93
C LYS A 129 -8.48 -6.62 -5.95
N LEU A 130 -7.32 -7.22 -5.76
CA LEU A 130 -6.85 -8.36 -6.54
C LEU A 130 -7.65 -9.62 -6.19
N PHE A 131 -7.98 -9.78 -4.91
CA PHE A 131 -8.67 -10.96 -4.40
C PHE A 131 -10.05 -11.19 -5.07
N ASP A 132 -10.75 -10.13 -5.47
CA ASP A 132 -12.02 -10.25 -6.21
C ASP A 132 -11.83 -10.89 -7.58
N LEU A 133 -10.73 -10.58 -8.27
CA LEU A 133 -10.36 -11.20 -9.53
C LEU A 133 -9.99 -12.69 -9.35
N LEU A 134 -9.23 -13.01 -8.31
CA LEU A 134 -8.87 -14.38 -7.98
C LEU A 134 -10.10 -15.23 -7.67
N ARG A 135 -11.05 -14.72 -6.86
CA ARG A 135 -12.31 -15.42 -6.57
C ARG A 135 -13.13 -15.72 -7.83
N LYS A 136 -13.24 -14.75 -8.75
CA LYS A 136 -13.90 -14.96 -10.05
C LYS A 136 -13.19 -16.06 -10.86
N LEU A 137 -11.87 -16.05 -10.89
CA LEU A 137 -11.09 -17.01 -11.63
C LEU A 137 -11.25 -18.43 -11.07
N PHE A 138 -11.21 -18.59 -9.74
CA PHE A 138 -11.43 -19.89 -9.10
C PHE A 138 -12.86 -20.41 -9.30
N SER A 139 -13.87 -19.55 -9.35
CA SER A 139 -15.23 -19.96 -9.65
C SER A 139 -15.43 -20.47 -11.09
N GLN A 140 -14.50 -20.15 -11.99
CA GLN A 140 -14.50 -20.61 -13.38
C GLN A 140 -13.75 -21.93 -13.60
N CYS A 141 -13.06 -22.46 -12.59
CA CYS A 141 -12.39 -23.77 -12.66
C CYS A 141 -13.41 -24.89 -12.89
N SER A 142 -13.01 -25.96 -13.58
CA SER A 142 -13.89 -27.07 -13.96
C SER A 142 -14.66 -27.65 -12.76
N LEU A 143 -13.95 -27.95 -11.65
CA LEU A 143 -14.57 -28.49 -10.45
C LEU A 143 -15.56 -27.49 -9.81
N SER A 144 -15.28 -26.19 -9.85
CA SER A 144 -16.20 -25.16 -9.38
C SER A 144 -17.50 -25.13 -10.16
N ARG A 145 -17.40 -25.23 -11.49
CA ARG A 145 -18.58 -25.25 -12.38
C ARG A 145 -19.45 -26.49 -12.12
N VAL A 146 -18.83 -27.66 -11.99
CA VAL A 146 -19.55 -28.92 -11.69
C VAL A 146 -20.30 -28.83 -10.36
N ARG A 147 -19.68 -28.20 -9.33
CA ARG A 147 -20.25 -28.06 -7.99
C ARG A 147 -21.13 -26.81 -7.81
N GLY A 148 -21.31 -25.98 -8.83
CA GLY A 148 -22.08 -24.74 -8.76
C GLY A 148 -21.45 -23.66 -7.83
N TYR A 149 -20.10 -23.67 -7.66
CA TYR A 149 -19.43 -22.73 -6.80
C TYR A 149 -19.33 -21.33 -7.39
N THR A 150 -19.91 -20.37 -6.71
CA THR A 150 -19.86 -18.95 -7.05
C THR A 150 -18.57 -18.29 -6.51
N PRO A 151 -18.20 -17.08 -6.93
CA PRO A 151 -17.07 -16.34 -6.34
C PRO A 151 -17.16 -16.15 -4.81
N GLY A 152 -18.38 -16.17 -4.23
CA GLY A 152 -18.61 -16.12 -2.79
C GLY A 152 -18.01 -17.30 -2.04
N ARG A 153 -17.98 -18.49 -2.67
CA ARG A 153 -17.37 -19.71 -2.09
C ARG A 153 -15.90 -19.52 -1.73
N PHE A 154 -15.18 -18.73 -2.52
CA PHE A 154 -13.76 -18.44 -2.34
C PHE A 154 -13.49 -17.20 -1.47
N SER A 155 -14.49 -16.67 -0.78
CA SER A 155 -14.34 -15.60 0.19
C SER A 155 -14.16 -16.18 1.59
N PHE A 156 -13.06 -15.84 2.26
CA PHE A 156 -12.88 -16.20 3.68
C PHE A 156 -13.75 -15.33 4.63
N ASN A 157 -14.46 -14.33 4.12
CA ASN A 157 -15.39 -13.50 4.90
C ASN A 157 -16.82 -14.07 4.91
N LEU A 158 -17.18 -14.85 3.89
CA LEU A 158 -18.53 -15.40 3.74
C LEU A 158 -18.61 -16.85 4.21
N ALA A 159 -19.72 -17.23 4.80
CA ALA A 159 -20.00 -18.62 5.15
C ALA A 159 -20.09 -19.51 3.88
N GLY A 160 -19.91 -20.80 4.06
CA GLY A 160 -20.03 -21.83 3.01
C GLY A 160 -18.68 -22.31 2.48
N GLY A 161 -17.68 -21.42 2.23
CA GLY A 161 -16.36 -21.83 1.74
C GLY A 161 -15.24 -21.68 2.76
N ARG A 162 -15.44 -20.84 3.76
CA ARG A 162 -14.44 -20.60 4.82
C ARG A 162 -14.42 -21.71 5.86
N CYS A 163 -13.35 -21.78 6.61
CA CYS A 163 -13.30 -22.59 7.85
C CYS A 163 -14.23 -21.98 8.89
N GLU A 164 -15.23 -22.72 9.37
CA GLU A 164 -16.20 -22.19 10.32
C GLU A 164 -15.64 -22.09 11.75
N ARG A 165 -14.61 -22.88 12.13
CA ARG A 165 -13.95 -22.79 13.44
C ARG A 165 -13.28 -21.42 13.65
N CYS A 166 -12.46 -20.96 12.69
CA CYS A 166 -11.81 -19.65 12.75
C CYS A 166 -12.57 -18.57 11.96
N LYS A 167 -13.72 -18.89 11.37
CA LYS A 167 -14.54 -17.98 10.55
C LYS A 167 -13.74 -17.28 9.45
N GLY A 168 -12.68 -17.96 8.93
CA GLY A 168 -11.85 -17.45 7.85
C GLY A 168 -10.61 -16.65 8.28
N ASP A 169 -10.35 -16.48 9.57
CA ASP A 169 -9.18 -15.76 10.07
C ASP A 169 -7.87 -16.56 9.90
N GLY A 170 -7.97 -17.90 9.83
CA GLY A 170 -6.81 -18.79 9.85
C GLY A 170 -6.21 -18.99 11.22
N MET A 171 -6.53 -18.12 12.16
CA MET A 171 -6.08 -18.10 13.54
C MET A 171 -7.28 -18.07 14.50
N VAL A 172 -7.08 -18.51 15.72
CA VAL A 172 -8.05 -18.42 16.83
C VAL A 172 -7.44 -17.49 17.87
N LYS A 173 -8.22 -16.50 18.28
CA LYS A 173 -7.86 -15.59 19.37
C LYS A 173 -8.06 -16.31 20.70
N LEU A 174 -7.03 -16.39 21.52
CA LEU A 174 -7.10 -16.80 22.90
C LEU A 174 -7.13 -15.53 23.76
N ASP A 175 -8.25 -15.35 24.44
CA ASP A 175 -8.48 -14.20 25.32
C ASP A 175 -7.79 -14.43 26.66
N MET A 176 -6.77 -13.64 26.97
CA MET A 176 -5.99 -13.73 28.19
C MET A 176 -6.38 -12.57 29.11
N GLN A 177 -7.15 -12.84 30.15
CA GLN A 177 -7.81 -11.83 31.02
C GLN A 177 -6.91 -10.68 31.51
N PHE A 178 -5.58 -10.87 31.60
CA PHE A 178 -4.64 -9.86 32.11
C PHE A 178 -3.42 -9.64 31.20
N LEU A 179 -3.35 -10.31 30.06
CA LEU A 179 -2.26 -10.22 29.09
C LEU A 179 -2.80 -9.85 27.70
N ALA A 180 -1.90 -9.43 26.81
CA ALA A 180 -2.29 -9.19 25.43
C ALA A 180 -2.84 -10.48 24.77
N ASP A 181 -3.86 -10.32 23.94
CA ASP A 181 -4.47 -11.41 23.19
C ASP A 181 -3.42 -12.22 22.39
N VAL A 182 -3.46 -13.53 22.52
CA VAL A 182 -2.60 -14.45 21.79
C VAL A 182 -3.38 -15.05 20.61
N PHE A 183 -2.79 -15.00 19.43
CA PHE A 183 -3.34 -15.63 18.22
C PHE A 183 -2.60 -16.93 17.94
N VAL A 184 -3.33 -18.05 17.94
CA VAL A 184 -2.80 -19.36 17.61
C VAL A 184 -3.37 -19.85 16.28
N GLU A 185 -2.60 -20.63 15.56
CA GLU A 185 -3.04 -21.23 14.30
C GLU A 185 -4.29 -22.09 14.50
N CYS A 186 -5.27 -21.97 13.62
CA CYS A 186 -6.49 -22.76 13.69
C CYS A 186 -6.19 -24.24 13.39
N GLU A 187 -6.36 -25.13 14.36
CA GLU A 187 -6.11 -26.57 14.23
C GLU A 187 -6.93 -27.22 13.10
N SER A 188 -8.16 -26.74 12.86
CA SER A 188 -9.06 -27.30 11.87
C SER A 188 -8.60 -27.04 10.44
N CYS A 189 -8.18 -25.82 10.11
CA CYS A 189 -7.78 -25.44 8.76
C CYS A 189 -6.25 -25.28 8.61
N LYS A 190 -5.49 -25.35 9.69
CA LYS A 190 -4.02 -25.17 9.69
C LYS A 190 -3.63 -23.90 8.92
N GLY A 191 -4.15 -22.76 9.36
CA GLY A 191 -3.90 -21.45 8.77
C GLY A 191 -4.56 -21.20 7.41
N LYS A 192 -5.08 -22.22 6.71
CA LYS A 192 -5.56 -22.12 5.32
C LYS A 192 -6.84 -21.32 5.10
N ARG A 193 -7.57 -20.97 6.17
CA ARG A 193 -8.77 -20.11 6.15
C ARG A 193 -10.03 -20.74 5.54
N TYR A 194 -9.94 -21.84 4.77
CA TYR A 194 -11.00 -22.48 4.02
C TYR A 194 -11.33 -23.89 4.51
N ASN A 195 -12.51 -24.36 4.18
CA ASN A 195 -12.88 -25.75 4.36
C ASN A 195 -12.25 -26.66 3.27
N ARG A 196 -12.31 -27.96 3.52
CA ARG A 196 -11.65 -28.97 2.66
C ARG A 196 -12.18 -28.93 1.22
N GLU A 197 -13.49 -28.84 1.04
CA GLU A 197 -14.14 -28.91 -0.29
C GLU A 197 -13.72 -27.67 -1.14
N THR A 198 -13.56 -26.50 -0.55
CA THR A 198 -13.07 -25.30 -1.26
C THR A 198 -11.61 -25.47 -1.69
N LEU A 199 -10.79 -26.11 -0.86
CA LEU A 199 -9.36 -26.35 -1.15
C LEU A 199 -9.13 -27.44 -2.21
N GLU A 200 -10.12 -28.26 -2.53
CA GLU A 200 -10.04 -29.23 -3.64
C GLU A 200 -10.03 -28.53 -5.01
N VAL A 201 -10.59 -27.31 -5.10
CA VAL A 201 -10.57 -26.55 -6.36
C VAL A 201 -9.15 -26.05 -6.62
N ARG A 202 -8.62 -26.38 -7.79
CA ARG A 202 -7.25 -26.01 -8.20
C ARG A 202 -7.26 -25.23 -9.50
N PHE A 203 -6.45 -24.17 -9.51
CA PHE A 203 -6.09 -23.41 -10.68
C PHE A 203 -4.60 -23.63 -10.96
N ARG A 204 -4.26 -24.24 -12.10
CA ARG A 204 -2.88 -24.62 -12.46
C ARG A 204 -2.16 -25.38 -11.33
N GLY A 205 -2.84 -26.32 -10.69
CA GLY A 205 -2.30 -27.13 -9.62
C GLY A 205 -2.31 -26.49 -8.22
N LYS A 206 -2.61 -25.18 -8.08
CA LYS A 206 -2.65 -24.45 -6.81
C LYS A 206 -4.10 -24.21 -6.36
N ASN A 207 -4.39 -24.43 -5.08
CA ASN A 207 -5.67 -24.01 -4.47
C ASN A 207 -5.61 -22.55 -4.02
N ILE A 208 -6.76 -21.97 -3.62
CA ILE A 208 -6.86 -20.56 -3.25
C ILE A 208 -5.99 -20.19 -2.04
N ALA A 209 -5.81 -21.09 -1.07
CA ALA A 209 -4.95 -20.85 0.09
C ALA A 209 -3.47 -20.85 -0.33
N GLU A 210 -3.06 -21.81 -1.15
CA GLU A 210 -1.69 -21.86 -1.70
C GLU A 210 -1.36 -20.62 -2.53
N VAL A 211 -2.32 -20.07 -3.28
CA VAL A 211 -2.14 -18.80 -4.00
C VAL A 211 -1.98 -17.62 -3.04
N LEU A 212 -2.70 -17.58 -1.93
CA LEU A 212 -2.55 -16.53 -0.92
C LEU A 212 -1.19 -16.58 -0.20
N GLU A 213 -0.58 -17.76 -0.10
CA GLU A 213 0.76 -17.95 0.48
C GLU A 213 1.90 -17.59 -0.48
N MET A 214 1.63 -17.51 -1.79
CA MET A 214 2.64 -17.11 -2.77
C MET A 214 3.06 -15.66 -2.57
N SER A 215 4.33 -15.38 -2.84
CA SER A 215 4.82 -14.01 -3.02
C SER A 215 4.16 -13.37 -4.24
N ILE A 216 4.16 -12.05 -4.29
CA ILE A 216 3.61 -11.28 -5.43
C ILE A 216 4.35 -11.67 -6.72
N SER A 217 5.68 -11.83 -6.67
CA SER A 217 6.48 -12.23 -7.83
C SER A 217 6.14 -13.64 -8.32
N GLU A 218 6.03 -14.63 -7.44
CA GLU A 218 5.60 -15.99 -7.82
C GLU A 218 4.18 -15.97 -8.42
N ALA A 219 3.27 -15.15 -7.85
CA ALA A 219 1.93 -15.01 -8.40
C ALA A 219 1.95 -14.34 -9.78
N SER A 220 2.83 -13.39 -10.05
CA SER A 220 3.00 -12.78 -11.38
C SER A 220 3.33 -13.83 -12.43
N GLU A 221 4.20 -14.79 -12.12
CA GLU A 221 4.53 -15.91 -13.02
C GLU A 221 3.32 -16.82 -13.24
N LEU A 222 2.59 -17.20 -12.17
CA LEU A 222 1.42 -18.05 -12.26
C LEU A 222 0.32 -17.44 -13.13
N PHE A 223 0.11 -16.11 -13.03
CA PHE A 223 -0.99 -15.40 -13.66
C PHE A 223 -0.59 -14.64 -14.93
N GLN A 224 0.55 -14.92 -15.57
CA GLN A 224 1.03 -14.26 -16.79
C GLN A 224 -0.03 -14.17 -17.92
N LYS A 225 -0.89 -15.18 -18.06
CA LYS A 225 -1.96 -15.22 -19.08
C LYS A 225 -3.27 -14.55 -18.65
N HIS A 226 -3.30 -13.85 -17.52
CA HIS A 226 -4.48 -13.16 -16.97
C HIS A 226 -4.21 -11.66 -16.82
N PRO A 227 -4.39 -10.85 -17.88
CA PRO A 227 -3.95 -9.44 -17.92
C PRO A 227 -4.47 -8.59 -16.76
N SER A 228 -5.74 -8.76 -16.37
CA SER A 228 -6.34 -7.98 -15.27
C SER A 228 -5.75 -8.31 -13.88
N VAL A 229 -5.32 -9.55 -13.67
CA VAL A 229 -4.63 -9.99 -12.45
C VAL A 229 -3.17 -9.52 -12.51
N LEU A 230 -2.50 -9.78 -13.63
CA LEU A 230 -1.09 -9.44 -13.86
C LEU A 230 -0.83 -7.94 -13.70
N ALA A 231 -1.66 -7.08 -14.26
CA ALA A 231 -1.50 -5.62 -14.13
C ALA A 231 -1.46 -5.14 -12.66
N LYS A 232 -2.29 -5.74 -11.79
CA LYS A 232 -2.25 -5.40 -10.35
C LYS A 232 -1.00 -5.93 -9.66
N LEU A 233 -0.54 -7.14 -10.00
CA LEU A 233 0.68 -7.73 -9.47
C LEU A 233 1.90 -6.91 -9.89
N GLN A 234 2.00 -6.52 -11.16
CA GLN A 234 3.07 -5.67 -11.68
C GLN A 234 3.12 -4.31 -10.99
N THR A 235 1.96 -3.70 -10.67
CA THR A 235 1.94 -2.44 -9.91
C THR A 235 2.51 -2.64 -8.49
N LEU A 236 2.25 -3.78 -7.86
CA LEU A 236 2.82 -4.12 -6.55
C LEU A 236 4.34 -4.38 -6.64
N GLU A 237 4.80 -5.04 -7.70
CA GLU A 237 6.24 -5.24 -7.95
C GLU A 237 6.97 -3.93 -8.23
N ALA A 238 6.35 -3.04 -8.98
CA ALA A 238 6.91 -1.74 -9.31
C ALA A 238 7.20 -0.87 -8.07
N VAL A 239 6.36 -0.98 -7.02
CA VAL A 239 6.63 -0.33 -5.72
C VAL A 239 7.58 -1.14 -4.81
N GLY A 240 8.24 -2.19 -5.32
CA GLY A 240 9.21 -3.00 -4.56
C GLY A 240 8.59 -3.97 -3.55
N LEU A 241 7.33 -4.40 -3.75
CA LEU A 241 6.62 -5.32 -2.84
C LEU A 241 6.58 -6.77 -3.34
N GLY A 242 7.38 -7.13 -4.35
CA GLY A 242 7.36 -8.46 -4.97
C GLY A 242 7.56 -9.63 -4.00
N TYR A 243 8.28 -9.42 -2.90
CA TYR A 243 8.56 -10.41 -1.88
C TYR A 243 7.41 -10.67 -0.90
N LEU A 244 6.43 -9.76 -0.78
CA LEU A 244 5.30 -9.93 0.12
C LEU A 244 4.38 -11.07 -0.33
N ARG A 245 3.83 -11.81 0.64
CA ARG A 245 2.80 -12.80 0.35
C ARG A 245 1.45 -12.13 0.11
N LEU A 246 0.70 -12.62 -0.86
CA LEU A 246 -0.63 -12.08 -1.20
C LEU A 246 -1.60 -12.08 -0.01
N GLY A 247 -1.57 -13.12 0.81
CA GLY A 247 -2.42 -13.31 1.99
C GLY A 247 -1.81 -12.84 3.30
N GLN A 248 -0.64 -12.18 3.30
CA GLN A 248 0.02 -11.69 4.51
C GLN A 248 -0.90 -10.74 5.29
N ALA A 249 -1.06 -10.98 6.59
CA ALA A 249 -1.95 -10.18 7.41
C ALA A 249 -1.46 -8.72 7.52
N ALA A 250 -2.36 -7.76 7.38
CA ALA A 250 -2.03 -6.33 7.35
C ALA A 250 -1.32 -5.82 8.61
N ASN A 251 -1.60 -6.43 9.76
CA ASN A 251 -0.96 -6.10 11.04
C ASN A 251 0.48 -6.61 11.17
N THR A 252 0.96 -7.42 10.23
CA THR A 252 2.36 -7.88 10.17
C THR A 252 3.21 -7.06 9.20
N LEU A 253 2.60 -6.13 8.49
CA LEU A 253 3.30 -5.24 7.57
C LEU A 253 4.00 -4.11 8.33
N SER A 254 5.20 -3.77 7.90
CA SER A 254 5.87 -2.55 8.34
C SER A 254 5.13 -1.30 7.84
N GLY A 255 5.36 -0.14 8.49
CA GLY A 255 4.77 1.12 8.03
C GLY A 255 5.12 1.47 6.58
N GLY A 256 6.36 1.21 6.15
CA GLY A 256 6.79 1.43 4.78
C GLY A 256 6.12 0.48 3.77
N GLU A 257 5.88 -0.80 4.12
CA GLU A 257 5.12 -1.73 3.28
C GLU A 257 3.66 -1.31 3.13
N ALA A 258 3.03 -0.90 4.24
CA ALA A 258 1.65 -0.40 4.23
C ALA A 258 1.53 0.86 3.35
N GLN A 259 2.48 1.77 3.44
CA GLN A 259 2.54 2.99 2.64
C GLN A 259 2.68 2.69 1.14
N ARG A 260 3.63 1.82 0.75
CA ARG A 260 3.83 1.41 -0.65
C ARG A 260 2.61 0.68 -1.21
N LEU A 261 1.93 -0.10 -0.37
CA LEU A 261 0.70 -0.76 -0.77
C LEU A 261 -0.43 0.25 -1.05
N LYS A 262 -0.54 1.32 -0.26
CA LYS A 262 -1.45 2.44 -0.53
C LYS A 262 -1.09 3.13 -1.85
N LEU A 263 0.19 3.39 -2.06
CA LEU A 263 0.68 4.01 -3.30
C LEU A 263 0.34 3.13 -4.52
N SER A 264 0.57 1.81 -4.46
CA SER A 264 0.24 0.90 -5.55
C SER A 264 -1.25 0.89 -5.89
N LEU A 265 -2.12 1.01 -4.89
CA LEU A 265 -3.56 1.13 -5.12
C LEU A 265 -3.90 2.40 -5.89
N GLU A 266 -3.31 3.53 -5.54
CA GLU A 266 -3.55 4.80 -6.22
C GLU A 266 -3.01 4.80 -7.66
N LEU A 267 -1.82 4.24 -7.88
CA LEU A 267 -1.23 4.09 -9.22
C LEU A 267 -2.04 3.13 -10.12
N SER A 268 -2.68 2.12 -9.53
CA SER A 268 -3.53 1.18 -10.27
C SER A 268 -4.89 1.75 -10.68
N ARG A 269 -5.28 2.91 -10.16
CA ARG A 269 -6.53 3.59 -10.53
C ARG A 269 -6.34 4.37 -11.82
N LYS A 270 -7.33 4.30 -12.71
CA LYS A 270 -7.40 5.25 -13.82
C LYS A 270 -7.63 6.62 -13.21
N GLN A 271 -6.64 7.48 -13.32
CA GLN A 271 -6.75 8.84 -12.82
C GLN A 271 -7.76 9.61 -13.68
N SER A 272 -8.84 10.05 -13.05
CA SER A 272 -9.76 11.03 -13.62
C SER A 272 -9.59 12.33 -12.82
N GLY A 273 -9.05 13.37 -13.45
CA GLY A 273 -8.89 14.67 -12.82
C GLY A 273 -7.48 14.94 -12.24
N ARG A 274 -7.36 16.12 -11.62
CA ARG A 274 -6.09 16.63 -11.06
C ARG A 274 -5.99 16.24 -9.59
N ALA A 275 -5.01 15.42 -9.25
CA ALA A 275 -4.82 14.91 -7.89
C ALA A 275 -3.67 15.62 -7.16
N LEU A 276 -3.91 15.99 -5.90
CA LEU A 276 -2.89 16.43 -4.95
C LEU A 276 -2.40 15.20 -4.16
N TYR A 277 -1.17 14.77 -4.39
CA TYR A 277 -0.55 13.69 -3.62
C TYR A 277 0.23 14.25 -2.44
N LEU A 278 -0.07 13.76 -1.25
CA LEU A 278 0.62 14.10 -0.01
C LEU A 278 1.31 12.84 0.52
N LEU A 279 2.63 12.80 0.39
CA LEU A 279 3.46 11.65 0.77
C LEU A 279 4.20 11.97 2.07
N ASP A 280 4.07 11.11 3.07
CA ASP A 280 4.74 11.26 4.36
C ASP A 280 5.95 10.32 4.44
N GLU A 281 7.16 10.88 4.35
CA GLU A 281 8.44 10.14 4.37
C GLU A 281 8.46 8.90 3.46
N PRO A 282 8.15 9.02 2.15
CA PRO A 282 7.90 7.86 1.28
C PRO A 282 9.12 6.96 1.04
N THR A 283 10.32 7.42 1.41
CA THR A 283 11.58 6.68 1.23
C THR A 283 12.10 6.06 2.53
N THR A 284 11.41 6.25 3.66
CA THR A 284 11.86 5.74 4.96
C THR A 284 11.91 4.21 4.97
N GLY A 285 13.05 3.65 5.39
CA GLY A 285 13.26 2.20 5.44
C GLY A 285 13.45 1.52 4.09
N LEU A 286 13.63 2.29 2.99
CA LEU A 286 13.90 1.75 1.67
C LEU A 286 15.40 1.59 1.41
N HIS A 287 15.75 0.52 0.71
CA HIS A 287 17.04 0.42 0.05
C HIS A 287 17.09 1.37 -1.17
N TRP A 288 18.28 1.85 -1.54
CA TRP A 288 18.46 2.78 -2.67
C TRP A 288 17.85 2.28 -3.99
N LEU A 289 17.88 0.99 -4.23
CA LEU A 289 17.24 0.37 -5.41
C LEU A 289 15.71 0.56 -5.40
N ASP A 290 15.09 0.46 -4.23
CA ASP A 290 13.64 0.67 -4.10
C ASP A 290 13.28 2.16 -4.18
N VAL A 291 14.18 3.04 -3.73
CA VAL A 291 14.04 4.50 -3.94
C VAL A 291 14.07 4.81 -5.44
N GLN A 292 15.00 4.21 -6.20
CA GLN A 292 15.04 4.37 -7.66
C GLN A 292 13.72 3.93 -8.31
N ARG A 293 13.21 2.74 -7.97
CA ARG A 293 11.93 2.24 -8.47
C ARG A 293 10.76 3.17 -8.13
N LEU A 294 10.77 3.74 -6.93
CA LEU A 294 9.76 4.71 -6.52
C LEU A 294 9.84 6.02 -7.32
N MET A 295 11.05 6.44 -7.69
CA MET A 295 11.28 7.66 -8.51
C MET A 295 10.92 7.45 -9.98
N ASP A 296 10.98 6.23 -10.47
CA ASP A 296 10.62 5.86 -11.86
C ASP A 296 9.08 5.77 -12.05
N LEU A 297 8.31 5.75 -10.96
CA LEU A 297 6.84 5.74 -10.93
C LEU A 297 6.24 7.15 -10.91
#